data_87b9bcfa3612929c105a0ca9ae6f8651
#
_entry.id   87b9bcfa3612929c105a0ca9ae6f8651
#
_cell.length_a   1.000
_cell.length_b   1.000
_cell.length_c   1.000
_cell.angle_alpha   90.00
_cell.angle_beta   90.00
_cell.angle_gamma   90.00
#
_symmetry.space_group_name_H-M   'P 1'
#
loop_
_entity.id
_entity.type
_entity.pdbx_description
1 polymer ?
#
loop_
_entity_poly.entity_id
_entity_poly.type
_entity_poly.pdbx_seq_one_letter_code
_entity_poly.pdbx_strand_id
1 'polypeptide(L)'
;GIAAEGSQLQERLRRVRTFCLAENITESAVLDSLRRGRFFISSGSGEVGFNLLEFSVSDTNGSGKVTMGESVRIEGKPLIMIKGNFTEDIKQSASDTVVTLIRDGHIVKRFESGNFIDIVWKDDFYSSGIKSYYRLEIRHPRRTVLLNPVFLEHI
;
A
#
# COMPACT_ATOMS: atom_id res chain seq x y z
N GLY A 1 3.48 -1.09 40.06
CA GLY A 1 4.37 -1.17 38.89
C GLY A 1 3.75 -1.96 37.74
N ILE A 2 3.07 -3.08 37.99
CA ILE A 2 2.58 -4.03 36.95
C ILE A 2 1.43 -3.45 36.11
N ALA A 3 0.57 -2.62 36.68
CA ALA A 3 -0.57 -2.02 35.95
C ALA A 3 -0.14 -0.98 34.90
N ALA A 4 0.97 -0.29 35.13
CA ALA A 4 1.52 0.71 34.20
C ALA A 4 2.19 0.07 32.98
N GLU A 5 2.82 -1.09 33.14
CA GLU A 5 3.44 -1.83 32.03
C GLU A 5 2.39 -2.44 31.09
N GLY A 6 1.27 -2.94 31.64
CA GLY A 6 0.16 -3.46 30.84
C GLY A 6 -0.51 -2.38 29.97
N SER A 7 -0.66 -1.16 30.50
CA SER A 7 -1.24 -0.04 29.73
C SER A 7 -0.32 0.44 28.59
N GLN A 8 0.98 0.50 28.84
CA GLN A 8 1.97 0.86 27.82
C GLN A 8 2.08 -0.20 26.71
N LEU A 9 1.97 -1.48 27.05
CA LEU A 9 1.98 -2.55 26.06
C LEU A 9 0.72 -2.50 25.18
N GLN A 10 -0.45 -2.26 25.78
CA GLN A 10 -1.71 -2.08 25.04
C GLN A 10 -1.68 -0.87 24.12
N GLU A 11 -1.11 0.28 24.56
CA GLU A 11 -0.93 1.44 23.68
C GLU A 11 0.02 1.15 22.52
N ARG A 12 1.10 0.41 22.74
CA ARG A 12 2.05 0.02 21.69
C ARG A 12 1.39 -0.92 20.66
N LEU A 13 0.59 -1.89 21.10
CA LEU A 13 -0.13 -2.81 20.23
C LEU A 13 -1.23 -2.11 19.40
N ARG A 14 -1.80 -1.01 19.89
CA ARG A 14 -2.77 -0.21 19.13
C ARG A 14 -2.14 0.64 18.02
N ARG A 15 -0.81 0.81 18.00
CA ARG A 15 -0.10 1.65 17.02
C ARG A 15 0.12 0.96 15.69
N VAL A 16 0.13 -0.36 15.66
CA VAL A 16 0.34 -1.15 14.44
C VAL A 16 -0.91 -1.97 14.16
N ARG A 17 -1.44 -1.85 12.95
CA ARG A 17 -2.63 -2.59 12.50
C ARG A 17 -2.36 -3.22 11.14
N THR A 18 -2.83 -4.45 10.97
CA THR A 18 -2.87 -5.13 9.68
C THR A 18 -4.29 -5.04 9.12
N PHE A 19 -4.40 -4.62 7.89
CA PHE A 19 -5.66 -4.50 7.16
C PHE A 19 -5.68 -5.53 6.04
N CYS A 20 -6.60 -6.49 6.11
CA CYS A 20 -6.77 -7.54 5.13
C CYS A 20 -7.83 -7.15 4.10
N LEU A 21 -7.55 -7.35 2.82
CA LEU A 21 -8.51 -7.21 1.73
C LEU A 21 -9.25 -8.56 1.56
N ALA A 22 -10.25 -8.80 2.39
CA ALA A 22 -11.06 -10.00 2.38
C ALA A 22 -12.43 -9.73 1.76
N GLU A 23 -13.00 -10.71 1.06
CA GLU A 23 -14.31 -10.61 0.42
C GLU A 23 -15.45 -10.54 1.44
N ASN A 24 -15.22 -11.13 2.63
CA ASN A 24 -16.18 -11.11 3.74
C ASN A 24 -15.43 -11.22 5.08
N ILE A 25 -16.18 -11.04 6.20
CA ILE A 25 -15.60 -11.06 7.57
C ILE A 25 -15.73 -12.48 8.14
N THR A 26 -15.07 -13.45 7.53
CA THR A 26 -14.95 -14.81 8.07
C THR A 26 -13.48 -15.13 8.31
N GLU A 27 -13.21 -16.03 9.25
CA GLU A 27 -11.85 -16.49 9.56
C GLU A 27 -11.12 -17.01 8.31
N SER A 28 -11.80 -17.84 7.52
CA SER A 28 -11.24 -18.40 6.29
C SER A 28 -10.88 -17.32 5.26
N ALA A 29 -11.73 -16.31 5.08
CA ALA A 29 -11.46 -15.22 4.13
C ALA A 29 -10.29 -14.33 4.60
N VAL A 30 -10.18 -14.08 5.90
CA VAL A 30 -9.03 -13.34 6.47
C VAL A 30 -7.75 -14.15 6.31
N LEU A 31 -7.75 -15.45 6.61
CA LEU A 31 -6.59 -16.31 6.44
C LEU A 31 -6.18 -16.44 4.97
N ASP A 32 -7.12 -16.54 4.04
CA ASP A 32 -6.85 -16.55 2.60
C ASP A 32 -6.23 -15.23 2.15
N SER A 33 -6.76 -14.09 2.59
CA SER A 33 -6.20 -12.77 2.33
C SER A 33 -4.73 -12.66 2.79
N LEU A 34 -4.43 -13.14 4.00
CA LEU A 34 -3.06 -13.16 4.52
C LEU A 34 -2.15 -14.07 3.70
N ARG A 35 -2.59 -15.30 3.36
CA ARG A 35 -1.81 -16.25 2.56
C ARG A 35 -1.49 -15.73 1.17
N ARG A 36 -2.42 -15.00 0.56
CA ARG A 36 -2.27 -14.40 -0.77
C ARG A 36 -1.52 -13.07 -0.76
N GLY A 37 -1.15 -12.54 0.41
CA GLY A 37 -0.49 -11.23 0.51
C GLY A 37 -1.41 -10.04 0.23
N ARG A 38 -2.72 -10.22 0.33
CA ARG A 38 -3.73 -9.16 0.17
C ARG A 38 -3.93 -8.37 1.44
N PHE A 39 -2.88 -7.77 1.95
CA PHE A 39 -2.94 -6.96 3.17
C PHE A 39 -1.92 -5.84 3.15
N PHE A 40 -2.15 -4.86 4.00
CA PHE A 40 -1.19 -3.81 4.28
C PHE A 40 -1.08 -3.57 5.78
N ILE A 41 0.03 -2.95 6.18
CA ILE A 41 0.28 -2.61 7.58
C ILE A 41 0.24 -1.10 7.71
N SER A 42 -0.44 -0.61 8.75
CA SER A 42 -0.48 0.79 9.11
C SER A 42 0.03 0.97 10.54
N SER A 43 1.02 1.82 10.71
CA SER A 43 1.64 2.14 12.00
C SER A 43 1.64 3.64 12.25
N GLY A 44 1.30 4.06 13.45
CA GLY A 44 1.31 5.49 13.78
C GLY A 44 0.63 5.82 15.10
N SER A 45 0.56 7.10 15.41
CA SER A 45 -0.04 7.65 16.64
C SER A 45 -1.38 8.33 16.34
N GLY A 46 -2.25 8.35 17.36
CA GLY A 46 -3.55 9.02 17.30
C GLY A 46 -4.62 8.23 16.53
N GLU A 47 -5.74 8.90 16.28
CA GLU A 47 -6.92 8.31 15.63
C GLU A 47 -6.91 8.43 14.10
N VAL A 48 -5.81 8.92 13.52
CA VAL A 48 -5.68 9.04 12.07
C VAL A 48 -5.74 7.65 11.44
N GLY A 49 -6.77 7.40 10.65
CA GLY A 49 -6.93 6.19 9.85
C GLY A 49 -6.38 6.39 8.43
N PHE A 50 -6.16 5.29 7.74
CA PHE A 50 -5.88 5.28 6.31
C PHE A 50 -6.85 4.35 5.61
N ASN A 51 -7.55 4.86 4.60
CA ASN A 51 -8.41 4.08 3.72
C ASN A 51 -7.70 3.87 2.39
N LEU A 52 -7.32 2.65 2.10
CA LEU A 52 -6.85 2.27 0.78
C LEU A 52 -8.06 2.03 -0.14
N LEU A 53 -8.16 2.82 -1.20
CA LEU A 53 -9.20 2.67 -2.22
C LEU A 53 -8.70 1.86 -3.40
N GLU A 54 -7.44 2.06 -3.78
CA GLU A 54 -6.82 1.34 -4.89
C GLU A 54 -5.29 1.33 -4.75
N PHE A 55 -4.69 0.18 -4.95
CA PHE A 55 -3.30 0.02 -5.37
C PHE A 55 -3.28 -1.10 -6.40
N SER A 56 -3.14 -0.73 -7.65
CA SER A 56 -3.20 -1.67 -8.76
C SER A 56 -2.12 -1.42 -9.79
N VAL A 57 -1.77 -2.48 -10.50
CA VAL A 57 -0.88 -2.45 -11.65
C VAL A 57 -1.58 -3.11 -12.82
N SER A 58 -1.50 -2.49 -13.98
CA SER A 58 -1.99 -3.02 -15.25
C SER A 58 -0.95 -2.83 -16.35
N ASP A 59 -1.13 -3.51 -17.46
CA ASP A 59 -0.35 -3.25 -18.66
C ASP A 59 -0.99 -2.14 -19.50
N THR A 60 -0.19 -1.25 -20.08
CA THR A 60 -0.67 -0.26 -21.05
C THR A 60 -1.30 -0.89 -22.30
N ASN A 61 -0.96 -2.13 -22.62
CA ASN A 61 -1.55 -2.90 -23.74
C ASN A 61 -2.86 -3.61 -23.37
N GLY A 62 -3.41 -3.38 -22.16
CA GLY A 62 -4.76 -3.80 -21.80
C GLY A 62 -4.90 -5.18 -21.18
N SER A 63 -3.83 -5.88 -20.84
CA SER A 63 -3.90 -7.09 -20.03
C SER A 63 -4.18 -6.74 -18.57
N GLY A 64 -5.28 -7.20 -18.06
CA GLY A 64 -5.72 -7.24 -16.66
C GLY A 64 -5.18 -6.21 -15.69
N LYS A 65 -5.99 -5.86 -14.71
CA LYS A 65 -5.61 -5.03 -13.55
C LYS A 65 -5.55 -5.91 -12.32
N VAL A 66 -4.44 -5.88 -11.60
CA VAL A 66 -4.21 -6.69 -10.39
C VAL A 66 -3.81 -5.82 -9.20
N THR A 67 -3.99 -6.34 -8.02
CA THR A 67 -3.67 -5.68 -6.75
C THR A 67 -2.64 -6.47 -5.92
N MET A 68 -2.41 -6.05 -4.69
CA MET A 68 -1.47 -6.69 -3.75
C MET A 68 -1.63 -8.21 -3.70
N GLY A 69 -0.50 -8.91 -3.71
CA GLY A 69 -0.42 -10.38 -3.68
C GLY A 69 -0.74 -11.06 -5.00
N GLU A 70 -1.12 -10.33 -6.02
CA GLU A 70 -1.45 -10.84 -7.36
C GLU A 70 -0.32 -10.58 -8.35
N SER A 71 -0.39 -11.28 -9.48
CA SER A 71 0.57 -11.17 -10.58
C SER A 71 -0.09 -10.68 -11.85
N VAL A 72 0.63 -9.85 -12.61
CA VAL A 72 0.21 -9.40 -13.94
C VAL A 72 1.35 -9.58 -14.95
N ARG A 73 0.98 -9.97 -16.14
CA ARG A 73 1.90 -10.05 -17.28
C ARG A 73 1.96 -8.68 -17.94
N ILE A 74 3.18 -8.20 -18.19
CA ILE A 74 3.43 -6.90 -18.82
C ILE A 74 4.09 -7.11 -20.17
N GLU A 75 3.39 -6.72 -21.21
CA GLU A 75 3.87 -6.72 -22.62
C GLU A 75 4.30 -5.31 -23.05
N GLY A 76 3.59 -4.31 -22.56
CA GLY A 76 3.87 -2.89 -22.77
C GLY A 76 4.63 -2.26 -21.62
N LYS A 77 4.02 -1.31 -20.96
CA LYS A 77 4.56 -0.64 -19.78
C LYS A 77 3.61 -0.77 -18.60
N PRO A 78 4.13 -0.94 -17.37
CA PRO A 78 3.30 -0.94 -16.18
C PRO A 78 2.62 0.42 -15.98
N LEU A 79 1.31 0.39 -15.78
CA LEU A 79 0.50 1.52 -15.36
C LEU A 79 0.08 1.28 -13.91
N ILE A 80 0.53 2.14 -13.02
CA ILE A 80 0.31 2.05 -11.59
C ILE A 80 -0.76 3.05 -11.19
N MET A 81 -1.78 2.59 -10.45
CA MET A 81 -2.83 3.44 -9.88
C MET A 81 -2.82 3.32 -8.36
N ILE A 82 -2.85 4.46 -7.69
CA ILE A 82 -2.81 4.55 -6.23
C ILE A 82 -3.87 5.55 -5.80
N LYS A 83 -4.87 5.09 -5.03
CA LYS A 83 -5.91 5.94 -4.45
C LYS A 83 -6.11 5.61 -2.98
N GLY A 84 -6.25 6.65 -2.19
CA GLY A 84 -6.49 6.49 -0.77
C GLY A 84 -6.68 7.82 -0.06
N ASN A 85 -7.06 7.77 1.19
CA ASN A 85 -7.18 8.96 2.00
C ASN A 85 -6.89 8.69 3.49
N PHE A 86 -6.36 9.71 4.14
CA PHE A 86 -6.26 9.77 5.60
C PHE A 86 -7.53 10.40 6.19
N THR A 87 -7.95 9.90 7.36
CA THR A 87 -9.20 10.33 8.04
C THR A 87 -8.97 11.51 8.98
N GLU A 88 -7.98 12.33 8.74
CA GLU A 88 -7.66 13.48 9.56
C GLU A 88 -8.40 14.74 9.08
N ASP A 89 -8.78 15.60 10.03
CA ASP A 89 -9.39 16.90 9.71
C ASP A 89 -8.46 17.81 8.87
N ILE A 90 -9.05 18.49 7.92
CA ILE A 90 -8.50 19.19 6.75
C ILE A 90 -7.50 20.33 7.05
N LYS A 91 -7.01 20.47 8.28
CA LYS A 91 -6.16 21.60 8.66
C LYS A 91 -4.66 21.42 8.41
N GLN A 92 -4.22 20.29 7.87
CA GLN A 92 -2.81 20.09 7.55
C GLN A 92 -2.49 20.42 6.10
N SER A 93 -1.29 20.97 5.91
CA SER A 93 -0.73 21.38 4.62
C SER A 93 -0.83 20.31 3.55
N ALA A 94 -1.15 20.72 2.34
CA ALA A 94 -1.42 19.84 1.20
C ALA A 94 -0.22 18.97 0.73
N SER A 95 0.94 19.04 1.38
CA SER A 95 2.17 18.40 0.89
C SER A 95 2.89 17.49 1.91
N ASP A 96 2.23 17.14 3.00
CA ASP A 96 2.92 16.44 4.11
C ASP A 96 2.94 14.90 3.94
N THR A 97 2.30 14.37 2.91
CA THR A 97 2.29 12.94 2.62
C THR A 97 3.24 12.62 1.48
N VAL A 98 4.13 11.67 1.71
CA VAL A 98 5.05 11.16 0.68
C VAL A 98 4.67 9.73 0.33
N VAL A 99 4.34 9.51 -0.94
CA VAL A 99 4.06 8.19 -1.51
C VAL A 99 5.30 7.72 -2.27
N THR A 100 5.91 6.63 -1.82
CA THR A 100 7.12 6.07 -2.39
C THR A 100 6.81 4.77 -3.09
N LEU A 101 7.03 4.72 -4.39
CA LEU A 101 6.93 3.51 -5.19
C LEU A 101 8.32 2.86 -5.29
N ILE A 102 8.37 1.58 -4.96
CA ILE A 102 9.59 0.78 -4.91
C ILE A 102 9.43 -0.38 -5.89
N ARG A 103 10.39 -0.54 -6.80
CA ARG A 103 10.51 -1.68 -7.70
C ARG A 103 11.80 -2.43 -7.40
N ASP A 104 11.71 -3.73 -7.15
CA ASP A 104 12.87 -4.61 -6.91
C ASP A 104 13.84 -4.09 -5.83
N GLY A 105 13.28 -3.52 -4.76
CA GLY A 105 14.04 -2.94 -3.66
C GLY A 105 14.55 -1.52 -3.90
N HIS A 106 14.39 -0.95 -5.08
CA HIS A 106 14.86 0.40 -5.42
C HIS A 106 13.69 1.37 -5.54
N ILE A 107 13.89 2.59 -5.04
CA ILE A 107 12.89 3.65 -5.20
C ILE A 107 12.88 4.09 -6.66
N VAL A 108 11.74 3.91 -7.33
CA VAL A 108 11.57 4.33 -8.73
C VAL A 108 10.84 5.66 -8.85
N LYS A 109 9.99 5.99 -7.87
CA LYS A 109 9.28 7.27 -7.87
C LYS A 109 8.87 7.67 -6.45
N ARG A 110 8.88 8.99 -6.19
CA ARG A 110 8.23 9.61 -5.03
C ARG A 110 7.23 10.65 -5.52
N PHE A 111 6.10 10.70 -4.84
CA PHE A 111 5.06 11.68 -5.06
C PHE A 111 4.78 12.40 -3.74
N GLU A 112 4.62 13.71 -3.81
CA GLU A 112 4.11 14.51 -2.70
C GLU A 112 2.58 14.61 -2.83
N SER A 113 1.87 14.44 -1.75
CA SER A 113 0.42 14.46 -1.70
C SER A 113 -0.07 15.05 -0.39
N GLY A 114 -1.34 15.39 -0.33
CA GLY A 114 -2.03 15.73 0.90
C GLY A 114 -2.70 14.52 1.53
N ASN A 115 -3.81 14.78 2.24
CA ASN A 115 -4.62 13.73 2.83
C ASN A 115 -5.33 12.84 1.81
N PHE A 116 -5.52 13.33 0.57
CA PHE A 116 -6.07 12.57 -0.54
C PHE A 116 -4.96 12.20 -1.51
N ILE A 117 -4.88 10.92 -1.84
CA ILE A 117 -3.94 10.35 -2.78
C ILE A 117 -4.74 9.90 -4.00
N ASP A 118 -4.42 10.44 -5.17
CA ASP A 118 -4.95 10.02 -6.47
C ASP A 118 -3.82 10.14 -7.50
N ILE A 119 -3.14 9.03 -7.73
CA ILE A 119 -1.93 8.96 -8.55
C ILE A 119 -2.15 7.94 -9.65
N VAL A 120 -1.87 8.34 -10.88
CA VAL A 120 -1.72 7.47 -12.03
C VAL A 120 -0.32 7.70 -12.60
N TRP A 121 0.48 6.65 -12.66
CA TRP A 121 1.85 6.75 -13.14
C TRP A 121 2.24 5.55 -14.01
N LYS A 122 2.88 5.84 -15.14
CA LYS A 122 3.41 4.86 -16.07
C LYS A 122 4.92 4.74 -15.87
N ASP A 123 5.42 3.51 -15.71
CA ASP A 123 6.85 3.25 -15.62
C ASP A 123 7.47 3.06 -17.01
N ASP A 124 7.88 4.17 -17.61
CA ASP A 124 8.54 4.15 -18.93
C ASP A 124 9.93 3.50 -18.89
N PHE A 125 10.55 3.39 -17.70
CA PHE A 125 11.87 2.78 -17.49
C PHE A 125 11.80 1.28 -17.17
N TYR A 126 10.60 0.71 -17.09
CA TYR A 126 10.45 -0.74 -16.95
C TYR A 126 10.97 -1.44 -18.21
N SER A 127 11.86 -2.41 -18.02
CA SER A 127 12.29 -3.34 -19.07
C SER A 127 11.71 -4.72 -18.77
N SER A 128 11.01 -5.30 -19.76
CA SER A 128 10.52 -6.68 -19.68
C SER A 128 11.70 -7.64 -19.66
N GLY A 129 11.56 -8.77 -19.00
CA GLY A 129 12.56 -9.84 -19.07
C GLY A 129 12.94 -10.44 -17.73
N ILE A 130 12.55 -9.85 -16.61
CA ILE A 130 12.89 -10.32 -15.26
C ILE A 130 11.61 -10.30 -14.41
N LYS A 131 11.43 -11.32 -13.57
CA LYS A 131 10.42 -11.28 -12.52
C LYS A 131 10.69 -10.05 -11.66
N SER A 132 9.68 -9.22 -11.51
CA SER A 132 9.78 -7.94 -10.85
C SER A 132 8.58 -7.75 -9.92
N TYR A 133 8.62 -6.76 -9.05
CA TYR A 133 7.49 -6.39 -8.22
C TYR A 133 7.48 -4.90 -7.93
N TYR A 134 6.29 -4.37 -7.73
CA TYR A 134 6.10 -3.05 -7.12
C TYR A 134 5.54 -3.19 -5.72
N ARG A 135 6.09 -2.43 -4.79
CA ARG A 135 5.50 -2.21 -3.46
C ARG A 135 5.40 -0.73 -3.17
N LEU A 136 4.51 -0.40 -2.25
CA LEU A 136 4.20 0.97 -1.90
C LEU A 136 4.49 1.24 -0.43
N GLU A 137 5.09 2.39 -0.16
CA GLU A 137 5.26 2.95 1.17
C GLU A 137 4.66 4.36 1.18
N ILE A 138 3.77 4.63 2.14
CA ILE A 138 3.14 5.94 2.30
C ILE A 138 3.53 6.47 3.67
N ARG A 139 4.17 7.64 3.70
CA ARG A 139 4.54 8.36 4.92
C ARG A 139 3.72 9.61 5.06
N HIS A 140 2.89 9.64 6.07
CA HIS A 140 2.16 10.79 6.56
C HIS A 140 2.78 11.23 7.89
N PRO A 141 2.73 12.50 8.35
CA PRO A 141 3.35 12.95 9.58
C PRO A 141 3.02 12.12 10.83
N ARG A 142 1.83 11.53 10.87
CA ARG A 142 1.36 10.73 12.01
C ARG A 142 1.27 9.23 11.73
N ARG A 143 1.51 8.78 10.50
CA ARG A 143 1.27 7.39 10.11
C ARG A 143 2.18 6.94 8.96
N THR A 144 2.63 5.71 9.06
CA THR A 144 3.30 5.02 7.95
C THR A 144 2.44 3.84 7.51
N VAL A 145 2.25 3.70 6.22
CA VAL A 145 1.50 2.59 5.61
C VAL A 145 2.43 1.84 4.67
N LEU A 146 2.52 0.54 4.85
CA LEU A 146 3.35 -0.36 4.04
C LEU A 146 2.43 -1.36 3.34
N LEU A 147 2.41 -1.33 2.03
CA LEU A 147 1.59 -2.21 1.21
C LEU A 147 2.43 -3.38 0.70
N ASN A 148 1.80 -4.54 0.64
CA ASN A 148 2.39 -5.73 0.04
C ASN A 148 2.57 -5.54 -1.47
N PRO A 149 3.50 -6.30 -2.08
CA PRO A 149 3.82 -6.14 -3.49
C PRO A 149 2.72 -6.63 -4.43
N VAL A 150 2.71 -6.03 -5.61
CA VAL A 150 2.12 -6.56 -6.84
C VAL A 150 3.27 -7.13 -7.66
N PHE A 151 3.11 -8.35 -8.17
CA PHE A 151 4.15 -9.04 -8.92
C PHE A 151 3.95 -8.88 -10.43
N LEU A 152 5.07 -8.79 -11.13
CA LEU A 152 5.10 -8.75 -12.59
C LEU A 152 5.65 -10.07 -13.09
N GLU A 153 4.88 -10.76 -13.94
CA GLU A 153 5.32 -11.97 -14.59
C GLU A 153 5.98 -11.64 -15.93
N HIS A 154 7.01 -12.41 -16.22
CA HIS A 154 7.71 -12.34 -17.50
C HIS A 154 7.11 -13.32 -18.49
N ILE A 155 7.18 -12.96 -19.78
CA ILE A 155 6.89 -13.82 -20.93
C ILE A 155 8.13 -14.62 -21.27
#